data_a50bbef4d02347965cd2234a61c9cc42
#
_entry.id   a50bbef4d02347965cd2234a61c9cc42
#
_cell.length_a   1.000
_cell.length_b   1.000
_cell.length_c   1.000
_cell.angle_alpha   90.00
_cell.angle_beta   90.00
_cell.angle_gamma   90.00
#
_symmetry.space_group_name_H-M   'P 1'
#
loop_
_entity.id
_entity.type
_entity.pdbx_description
1 polymer ?
#
loop_
_entity_poly.entity_id
_entity_poly.type
_entity_poly.pdbx_seq_one_letter_code
_entity_poly.pdbx_strand_id
1 'polypeptide(L)'
;MKRRLLLIGYGVVGRAVFKGLSRDKNNIIDVLDNPAGYTLPDLKYPNYDGVILCLPTPKGPMGECDDMMVEQYHRDIRSELPWVPILIKSTISLELIKLLEDDLALTYNPEFLREDGGDDQFIKQNFAIFGGNNARFWYSIYINSDITMSKVRFTSLINAGYAKYAINTFLATKVIFFNELKNMYSEEAFDELTDLISLDDRIGNSHMMVPGPDQKYGFGGKCFPKDTSAFAVSARRIGSPLKLLEKAIDINKEIRNEIKK
;
A
#
# COMPACT_ATOMS: atom_id res chain seq x y z
N MET A 1 16.33 -24.31 6.81
CA MET A 1 17.42 -23.46 7.34
C MET A 1 16.78 -22.31 8.07
N LYS A 2 17.26 -21.95 9.27
CA LYS A 2 16.76 -20.77 10.00
C LYS A 2 17.15 -19.50 9.25
N ARG A 3 16.24 -18.54 9.20
CA ARG A 3 16.43 -17.21 8.61
C ARG A 3 16.19 -16.14 9.66
N ARG A 4 17.02 -15.12 9.69
CA ARG A 4 16.84 -13.98 10.58
C ARG A 4 16.45 -12.76 9.78
N LEU A 5 15.29 -12.20 10.09
CA LEU A 5 14.70 -11.04 9.39
C LEU A 5 14.62 -9.86 10.36
N LEU A 6 14.89 -8.67 9.88
CA LEU A 6 14.63 -7.43 10.60
C LEU A 6 13.36 -6.78 10.04
N LEU A 7 12.37 -6.57 10.88
CA LEU A 7 11.16 -5.81 10.56
C LEU A 7 11.25 -4.42 11.17
N ILE A 8 11.21 -3.40 10.33
CA ILE A 8 11.27 -2.00 10.73
C ILE A 8 9.90 -1.35 10.54
N GLY A 9 9.31 -0.88 11.65
CA GLY A 9 7.95 -0.38 11.74
C GLY A 9 6.94 -1.45 12.13
N TYR A 10 6.23 -1.24 13.26
CA TYR A 10 5.29 -2.21 13.83
C TYR A 10 3.85 -1.65 13.91
N GLY A 11 3.49 -0.82 12.92
CA GLY A 11 2.13 -0.35 12.69
C GLY A 11 1.19 -1.47 12.22
N VAL A 12 0.06 -1.12 11.61
CA VAL A 12 -0.94 -2.09 11.11
C VAL A 12 -0.32 -3.11 10.15
N VAL A 13 0.42 -2.62 9.14
CA VAL A 13 1.07 -3.49 8.14
C VAL A 13 2.19 -4.32 8.78
N GLY A 14 3.04 -3.70 9.60
CA GLY A 14 4.16 -4.41 10.24
C GLY A 14 3.68 -5.54 11.15
N ARG A 15 2.62 -5.34 11.95
CA ARG A 15 2.03 -6.39 12.77
C ARG A 15 1.47 -7.54 11.94
N ALA A 16 0.78 -7.23 10.85
CA ALA A 16 0.24 -8.26 9.95
C ALA A 16 1.36 -9.08 9.29
N VAL A 17 2.43 -8.41 8.84
CA VAL A 17 3.63 -9.05 8.30
C VAL A 17 4.31 -9.93 9.35
N PHE A 18 4.54 -9.41 10.56
CA PHE A 18 5.13 -10.17 11.66
C PHE A 18 4.35 -11.45 11.96
N LYS A 19 3.04 -11.30 12.18
CA LYS A 19 2.15 -12.44 12.47
C LYS A 19 2.13 -13.47 11.34
N GLY A 20 2.06 -13.00 10.10
CA GLY A 20 2.08 -13.88 8.92
C GLY A 20 3.38 -14.64 8.79
N LEU A 21 4.53 -13.96 8.81
CA LEU A 21 5.83 -14.58 8.60
C LEU A 21 6.31 -15.42 9.79
N SER A 22 5.84 -15.15 11.01
CA SER A 22 6.15 -15.95 12.22
C SER A 22 5.50 -17.34 12.19
N ARG A 23 4.63 -17.64 11.22
CA ARG A 23 4.05 -18.98 11.05
C ARG A 23 5.09 -20.01 10.59
N ASP A 24 6.10 -19.59 9.83
CA ASP A 24 7.27 -20.42 9.57
C ASP A 24 8.23 -20.35 10.78
N LYS A 25 8.35 -21.45 11.54
CA LYS A 25 9.24 -21.56 12.71
C LYS A 25 10.74 -21.38 12.36
N ASN A 26 11.09 -21.40 11.08
CA ASN A 26 12.43 -21.10 10.63
C ASN A 26 12.71 -19.59 10.54
N ASN A 27 11.69 -18.74 10.56
CA ASN A 27 11.88 -17.30 10.59
C ASN A 27 12.07 -16.82 12.03
N ILE A 28 13.20 -16.19 12.31
CA ILE A 28 13.48 -15.41 13.51
C ILE A 28 13.30 -13.95 13.11
N ILE A 29 12.33 -13.25 13.69
CA ILE A 29 12.00 -11.88 13.29
C ILE A 29 12.29 -10.94 14.45
N ASP A 30 13.30 -10.10 14.28
CA ASP A 30 13.58 -9.00 15.18
C ASP A 30 12.75 -7.79 14.72
N VAL A 31 12.19 -7.04 15.68
CA VAL A 31 11.34 -5.88 15.39
C VAL A 31 12.01 -4.61 15.91
N LEU A 32 12.13 -3.62 15.02
CA LEU A 32 12.51 -2.26 15.35
C LEU A 32 11.30 -1.34 15.13
N ASP A 33 10.71 -0.84 16.22
CA ASP A 33 9.55 0.05 16.20
C ASP A 33 9.84 1.34 16.98
N ASN A 34 10.75 2.14 16.46
CA ASN A 34 10.97 3.48 17.01
C ASN A 34 11.32 4.47 15.87
N PRO A 35 10.33 4.88 15.07
CA PRO A 35 10.60 5.76 13.95
C PRO A 35 11.05 7.17 14.35
N ALA A 36 10.85 7.60 15.61
CA ALA A 36 11.18 8.95 16.07
C ALA A 36 12.54 9.07 16.77
N GLY A 37 13.12 7.96 17.22
CA GLY A 37 14.41 7.93 17.94
C GLY A 37 15.42 7.05 17.20
N TYR A 38 15.65 7.38 15.95
CA TYR A 38 16.41 6.59 15.03
C TYR A 38 17.86 6.34 15.44
N THR A 39 18.15 5.12 15.83
CA THR A 39 19.48 4.51 15.69
C THR A 39 19.26 3.12 15.10
N LEU A 40 19.75 2.89 13.89
CA LEU A 40 19.90 1.50 13.44
C LEU A 40 20.77 0.79 14.48
N PRO A 41 20.27 -0.29 15.07
CA PRO A 41 21.15 -1.15 15.85
C PRO A 41 22.33 -1.56 14.95
N ASP A 42 23.44 -1.92 15.54
CA ASP A 42 24.57 -2.46 14.78
C ASP A 42 24.08 -3.64 13.92
N LEU A 43 23.79 -3.37 12.63
CA LEU A 43 23.20 -4.36 11.72
C LEU A 43 24.18 -5.49 11.38
N LYS A 44 25.45 -5.35 11.76
CA LYS A 44 26.45 -6.39 11.55
C LYS A 44 26.25 -7.59 12.48
N TYR A 45 25.59 -7.37 13.61
CA TYR A 45 25.34 -8.42 14.60
C TYR A 45 23.94 -8.27 15.20
N PRO A 46 23.04 -9.24 15.00
CA PRO A 46 23.20 -10.47 14.21
C PRO A 46 23.10 -10.23 12.70
N ASN A 47 23.73 -11.09 11.90
CA ASN A 47 23.56 -11.09 10.45
C ASN A 47 22.10 -11.30 10.08
N TYR A 48 21.53 -10.40 9.30
CA TYR A 48 20.16 -10.51 8.77
C TYR A 48 20.18 -11.09 7.35
N ASP A 49 19.28 -12.04 7.11
CA ASP A 49 19.03 -12.60 5.78
C ASP A 49 18.09 -11.72 4.95
N GLY A 50 17.41 -10.77 5.59
CA GLY A 50 16.54 -9.82 4.93
C GLY A 50 16.00 -8.75 5.87
N VAL A 51 15.65 -7.60 5.31
CA VAL A 51 15.08 -6.45 6.03
C VAL A 51 13.74 -6.07 5.42
N ILE A 52 12.73 -5.80 6.25
CA ILE A 52 11.38 -5.45 5.83
C ILE A 52 11.05 -4.05 6.35
N LEU A 53 10.66 -3.14 5.45
CA LEU A 53 10.29 -1.77 5.78
C LEU A 53 8.77 -1.60 5.74
N CYS A 54 8.17 -1.34 6.92
CA CYS A 54 6.75 -1.08 7.12
C CYS A 54 6.56 0.30 7.78
N LEU A 55 7.23 1.31 7.27
CA LEU A 55 7.30 2.66 7.82
C LEU A 55 6.10 3.51 7.41
N PRO A 56 5.69 4.49 8.24
CA PRO A 56 4.66 5.44 7.85
C PRO A 56 5.17 6.35 6.74
N THR A 57 4.29 6.61 5.77
CA THR A 57 4.53 7.55 4.66
C THR A 57 3.34 8.49 4.58
N PRO A 58 3.30 9.53 5.42
CA PRO A 58 2.15 10.43 5.48
C PRO A 58 2.05 11.30 4.22
N LYS A 59 0.95 12.04 4.14
CA LYS A 59 0.77 13.06 3.11
C LYS A 59 1.61 14.27 3.47
N GLY A 60 2.47 14.69 2.56
CA GLY A 60 3.26 15.90 2.69
C GLY A 60 2.45 17.20 2.46
N PRO A 61 3.07 18.37 2.72
CA PRO A 61 2.40 19.67 2.68
C PRO A 61 1.78 20.03 1.31
N MET A 62 2.40 19.62 0.21
CA MET A 62 1.90 19.85 -1.14
C MET A 62 1.05 18.69 -1.68
N GLY A 63 0.78 17.71 -0.83
CA GLY A 63 -0.02 16.54 -1.19
C GLY A 63 0.77 15.33 -1.70
N GLU A 64 2.10 15.42 -1.75
CA GLU A 64 3.00 14.33 -2.08
C GLU A 64 3.02 13.24 -1.02
N CYS A 65 3.64 12.11 -1.35
CA CYS A 65 3.97 11.09 -0.38
C CYS A 65 5.26 11.49 0.35
N ASP A 66 5.20 11.66 1.66
CA ASP A 66 6.41 11.85 2.47
C ASP A 66 7.01 10.49 2.82
N ASP A 67 7.96 10.08 2.02
CA ASP A 67 8.68 8.81 2.13
C ASP A 67 10.17 8.98 2.51
N MET A 68 10.54 10.16 2.98
CA MET A 68 11.92 10.48 3.40
C MET A 68 12.47 9.47 4.41
N MET A 69 11.64 8.99 5.33
CA MET A 69 12.03 7.98 6.31
C MET A 69 12.40 6.65 5.63
N VAL A 70 11.63 6.22 4.63
CA VAL A 70 11.92 4.97 3.88
C VAL A 70 13.23 5.11 3.12
N GLU A 71 13.44 6.25 2.45
CA GLU A 71 14.69 6.54 1.74
C GLU A 71 15.90 6.53 2.67
N GLN A 72 15.78 7.17 3.86
CA GLN A 72 16.85 7.21 4.84
C GLN A 72 17.22 5.81 5.35
N TYR A 73 16.22 5.02 5.76
CA TYR A 73 16.46 3.63 6.21
C TYR A 73 17.07 2.77 5.10
N HIS A 74 16.59 2.91 3.86
CA HIS A 74 17.19 2.20 2.73
C HIS A 74 18.67 2.55 2.57
N ARG A 75 19.02 3.83 2.58
CA ARG A 75 20.40 4.32 2.45
C ARG A 75 21.31 3.78 3.54
N ASP A 76 20.86 3.83 4.79
CA ASP A 76 21.63 3.40 5.94
C ASP A 76 21.82 1.88 5.96
N ILE A 77 20.78 1.11 5.60
CA ILE A 77 20.89 -0.34 5.44
C ILE A 77 21.89 -0.67 4.34
N ARG A 78 21.87 0.00 3.21
CA ARG A 78 22.84 -0.23 2.11
C ARG A 78 24.27 0.12 2.50
N SER A 79 24.46 1.13 3.35
CA SER A 79 25.78 1.47 3.87
C SER A 79 26.41 0.35 4.72
N GLU A 80 25.59 -0.31 5.56
CA GLU A 80 26.04 -1.34 6.48
C GLU A 80 25.98 -2.76 5.87
N LEU A 81 24.94 -3.03 5.09
CA LEU A 81 24.64 -4.33 4.48
C LEU A 81 24.31 -4.17 2.98
N PRO A 82 25.32 -3.97 2.13
CA PRO A 82 25.13 -3.61 0.71
C PRO A 82 24.23 -4.55 -0.09
N TRP A 83 24.22 -5.84 0.25
CA TRP A 83 23.55 -6.88 -0.54
C TRP A 83 22.40 -7.57 0.20
N VAL A 84 22.05 -7.12 1.41
CA VAL A 84 20.92 -7.73 2.13
C VAL A 84 19.64 -7.51 1.34
N PRO A 85 18.80 -8.53 1.14
CA PRO A 85 17.49 -8.36 0.54
C PRO A 85 16.62 -7.40 1.36
N ILE A 86 16.10 -6.33 0.72
CA ILE A 86 15.14 -5.40 1.34
C ILE A 86 13.77 -5.61 0.72
N LEU A 87 12.74 -5.70 1.56
CA LEU A 87 11.33 -5.68 1.17
C LEU A 87 10.69 -4.38 1.63
N ILE A 88 10.26 -3.52 0.72
CA ILE A 88 9.47 -2.35 1.05
C ILE A 88 7.99 -2.70 0.96
N LYS A 89 7.27 -2.54 2.07
CA LYS A 89 5.81 -2.67 2.18
C LYS A 89 5.10 -1.32 2.22
N SER A 90 5.79 -0.29 2.68
CA SER A 90 5.28 1.09 2.73
C SER A 90 4.88 1.57 1.34
N THR A 91 3.81 2.36 1.23
CA THR A 91 3.54 3.07 -0.01
C THR A 91 4.59 4.17 -0.18
N ILE A 92 5.34 4.15 -1.27
CA ILE A 92 6.37 5.13 -1.57
C ILE A 92 6.08 5.85 -2.90
N SER A 93 6.59 7.05 -3.07
CA SER A 93 6.40 7.88 -4.27
C SER A 93 6.97 7.20 -5.53
N LEU A 94 6.46 7.58 -6.69
CA LEU A 94 7.02 7.11 -7.95
C LEU A 94 8.44 7.65 -8.16
N GLU A 95 8.73 8.82 -7.61
CA GLU A 95 10.06 9.44 -7.61
C GLU A 95 11.06 8.58 -6.83
N LEU A 96 10.72 8.14 -5.63
CA LEU A 96 11.58 7.26 -4.84
C LEU A 96 11.72 5.88 -5.49
N ILE A 97 10.65 5.31 -6.04
CA ILE A 97 10.71 4.04 -6.78
C ILE A 97 11.70 4.13 -7.93
N LYS A 98 11.68 5.24 -8.68
CA LYS A 98 12.61 5.47 -9.79
C LYS A 98 14.05 5.65 -9.30
N LEU A 99 14.25 6.34 -8.18
CA LEU A 99 15.57 6.49 -7.56
C LEU A 99 16.17 5.14 -7.15
N LEU A 100 15.33 4.20 -6.72
CA LEU A 100 15.74 2.89 -6.22
C LEU A 100 15.73 1.79 -7.30
N GLU A 101 15.44 2.13 -8.57
CA GLU A 101 15.22 1.16 -9.66
C GLU A 101 16.42 0.24 -9.90
N ASP A 102 17.62 0.74 -9.73
CA ASP A 102 18.87 0.01 -9.97
C ASP A 102 19.34 -0.85 -8.79
N ASP A 103 18.62 -0.83 -7.66
CA ASP A 103 18.95 -1.67 -6.51
C ASP A 103 18.56 -3.13 -6.76
N LEU A 104 19.55 -3.96 -7.07
CA LEU A 104 19.36 -5.38 -7.40
C LEU A 104 18.86 -6.24 -6.23
N ALA A 105 19.05 -5.79 -4.99
CA ALA A 105 18.63 -6.51 -3.81
C ALA A 105 17.34 -5.96 -3.18
N LEU A 106 16.63 -5.05 -3.89
CA LEU A 106 15.38 -4.46 -3.46
C LEU A 106 14.18 -5.20 -4.06
N THR A 107 13.13 -5.31 -3.24
CA THR A 107 11.80 -5.74 -3.67
C THR A 107 10.75 -4.79 -3.11
N TYR A 108 9.86 -4.33 -3.96
CA TYR A 108 8.66 -3.62 -3.57
C TYR A 108 7.46 -4.57 -3.60
N ASN A 109 6.82 -4.74 -2.45
CA ASN A 109 5.59 -5.51 -2.34
C ASN A 109 4.51 -4.65 -1.69
N PRO A 110 3.82 -3.82 -2.49
CA PRO A 110 2.81 -2.90 -1.98
C PRO A 110 1.69 -3.64 -1.24
N GLU A 111 1.13 -2.99 -0.24
CA GLU A 111 0.08 -3.54 0.59
C GLU A 111 -1.30 -3.14 0.06
N PHE A 112 -2.25 -4.08 0.08
CA PHE A 112 -3.65 -3.90 -0.35
C PHE A 112 -4.65 -4.29 0.75
N LEU A 113 -4.21 -4.33 2.02
CA LEU A 113 -5.08 -4.59 3.16
C LEU A 113 -6.16 -3.51 3.27
N ARG A 114 -7.37 -3.95 3.61
CA ARG A 114 -8.44 -3.05 4.02
C ARG A 114 -8.26 -2.66 5.49
N GLU A 115 -8.71 -1.47 5.87
CA GLU A 115 -8.57 -0.97 7.26
C GLU A 115 -9.28 -1.87 8.28
N ASP A 116 -10.34 -2.56 7.89
CA ASP A 116 -11.15 -3.46 8.71
C ASP A 116 -10.71 -4.93 8.68
N GLY A 117 -9.74 -5.27 7.84
CA GLY A 117 -9.45 -6.67 7.49
C GLY A 117 -8.48 -7.43 8.38
N GLY A 118 -7.79 -6.75 9.28
CA GLY A 118 -6.90 -7.37 10.25
C GLY A 118 -5.82 -8.29 9.65
N ASP A 119 -5.26 -9.13 10.51
CA ASP A 119 -4.14 -10.02 10.18
C ASP A 119 -4.50 -11.12 9.19
N ASP A 120 -5.75 -11.55 9.16
CA ASP A 120 -6.21 -12.65 8.29
C ASP A 120 -6.17 -12.27 6.82
N GLN A 121 -6.36 -11.00 6.47
CA GLN A 121 -6.23 -10.53 5.09
C GLN A 121 -4.79 -10.62 4.57
N PHE A 122 -3.80 -10.45 5.44
CA PHE A 122 -2.40 -10.63 5.06
C PHE A 122 -2.08 -12.11 4.82
N ILE A 123 -2.67 -13.00 5.62
CA ILE A 123 -2.45 -14.45 5.49
C ILE A 123 -3.17 -15.03 4.26
N LYS A 124 -4.34 -14.48 3.92
CA LYS A 124 -5.16 -14.91 2.77
C LYS A 124 -5.37 -13.76 1.79
N GLN A 125 -4.40 -13.57 0.90
CA GLN A 125 -4.45 -12.48 -0.07
C GLN A 125 -5.13 -12.92 -1.37
N ASN A 126 -6.01 -12.09 -1.94
CA ASN A 126 -6.56 -12.33 -3.27
C ASN A 126 -5.48 -12.22 -4.35
N PHE A 127 -4.53 -11.32 -4.15
CA PHE A 127 -3.38 -11.18 -5.06
C PHE A 127 -2.20 -10.53 -4.33
N ALA A 128 -1.01 -10.76 -4.88
CA ALA A 128 0.21 -10.09 -4.47
C ALA A 128 1.05 -9.68 -5.69
N ILE A 129 1.69 -8.52 -5.59
CA ILE A 129 2.61 -7.99 -6.59
C ILE A 129 3.99 -7.88 -5.94
N PHE A 130 4.99 -8.50 -6.55
CA PHE A 130 6.38 -8.41 -6.13
C PHE A 130 7.17 -7.75 -7.26
N GLY A 131 7.60 -6.51 -7.05
CA GLY A 131 8.43 -5.74 -7.98
C GLY A 131 9.89 -5.78 -7.61
N GLY A 132 10.79 -5.95 -8.59
CA GLY A 132 12.23 -5.95 -8.39
C GLY A 132 12.89 -7.31 -8.51
N ASN A 133 14.23 -7.30 -8.52
CA ASN A 133 15.02 -8.47 -8.88
C ASN A 133 15.00 -9.60 -7.82
N ASN A 134 14.84 -9.25 -6.55
CA ASN A 134 14.84 -10.21 -5.43
C ASN A 134 13.42 -10.71 -5.06
N ALA A 135 12.45 -10.46 -5.91
CA ALA A 135 11.04 -10.79 -5.71
C ALA A 135 10.78 -12.26 -5.35
N ARG A 136 11.52 -13.19 -6.00
CA ARG A 136 11.35 -14.64 -5.75
C ARG A 136 11.87 -15.08 -4.38
N PHE A 137 12.88 -14.41 -3.84
CA PHE A 137 13.36 -14.65 -2.48
C PHE A 137 12.24 -14.36 -1.46
N TRP A 138 11.62 -13.19 -1.53
CA TRP A 138 10.53 -12.81 -0.63
C TRP A 138 9.28 -13.66 -0.82
N TYR A 139 8.94 -13.98 -2.07
CA TYR A 139 7.84 -14.88 -2.35
C TYR A 139 8.04 -16.25 -1.69
N SER A 140 9.26 -16.80 -1.72
CA SER A 140 9.57 -18.08 -1.06
C SER A 140 9.35 -18.02 0.45
N ILE A 141 9.67 -16.90 1.10
CA ILE A 141 9.41 -16.67 2.53
C ILE A 141 7.92 -16.67 2.82
N TYR A 142 7.11 -15.99 1.97
CA TYR A 142 5.65 -15.97 2.11
C TYR A 142 5.05 -17.37 2.02
N ILE A 143 5.42 -18.15 1.00
CA ILE A 143 4.91 -19.52 0.82
C ILE A 143 5.31 -20.43 1.98
N ASN A 144 6.56 -20.37 2.44
CA ASN A 144 7.02 -21.16 3.57
C ASN A 144 6.32 -20.76 4.89
N SER A 145 5.77 -19.58 4.97
CA SER A 145 4.98 -19.09 6.10
C SER A 145 3.47 -19.36 5.96
N ASP A 146 3.05 -20.21 5.02
CA ASP A 146 1.65 -20.54 4.73
C ASP A 146 0.79 -19.32 4.41
N ILE A 147 1.38 -18.28 3.79
CA ILE A 147 0.64 -17.14 3.27
C ILE A 147 0.10 -17.53 1.90
N THR A 148 -1.22 -17.55 1.77
CA THR A 148 -1.88 -17.91 0.51
C THR A 148 -2.17 -16.67 -0.32
N MET A 149 -1.88 -16.76 -1.62
CA MET A 149 -2.10 -15.71 -2.59
C MET A 149 -2.75 -16.32 -3.83
N SER A 150 -4.00 -15.97 -4.12
CA SER A 150 -4.74 -16.55 -5.25
C SER A 150 -4.12 -16.19 -6.60
N LYS A 151 -3.54 -14.99 -6.70
CA LYS A 151 -2.86 -14.50 -7.90
C LYS A 151 -1.55 -13.84 -7.51
N VAL A 152 -0.45 -14.20 -8.16
CA VAL A 152 0.87 -13.59 -7.93
C VAL A 152 1.43 -13.05 -9.23
N ARG A 153 2.06 -11.87 -9.18
CA ARG A 153 2.78 -11.29 -10.30
C ARG A 153 4.15 -10.81 -9.84
N PHE A 154 5.16 -11.17 -10.65
CA PHE A 154 6.51 -10.63 -10.56
C PHE A 154 6.69 -9.59 -11.66
N THR A 155 7.23 -8.42 -11.32
CA THR A 155 7.35 -7.30 -12.24
C THR A 155 8.51 -6.38 -11.85
N SER A 156 8.71 -5.26 -12.55
CA SER A 156 9.66 -4.23 -12.16
C SER A 156 9.17 -3.44 -10.92
N LEU A 157 10.09 -2.77 -10.22
CA LEU A 157 9.76 -1.84 -9.14
C LEU A 157 8.75 -0.78 -9.61
N ILE A 158 9.01 -0.20 -10.77
CA ILE A 158 8.18 0.86 -11.38
C ILE A 158 6.75 0.36 -11.60
N ASN A 159 6.59 -0.80 -12.24
CA ASN A 159 5.25 -1.35 -12.51
C ASN A 159 4.49 -1.68 -11.22
N ALA A 160 5.17 -2.20 -10.19
CA ALA A 160 4.55 -2.44 -8.89
C ALA A 160 4.06 -1.13 -8.24
N GLY A 161 4.84 -0.06 -8.35
CA GLY A 161 4.46 1.28 -7.87
C GLY A 161 3.26 1.85 -8.60
N TYR A 162 3.30 1.86 -9.92
CA TYR A 162 2.15 2.31 -10.71
C TYR A 162 0.89 1.49 -10.43
N ALA A 163 1.01 0.17 -10.31
CA ALA A 163 -0.12 -0.69 -9.97
C ALA A 163 -0.74 -0.34 -8.61
N LYS A 164 0.08 -0.06 -7.60
CA LYS A 164 -0.39 0.37 -6.27
C LYS A 164 -1.23 1.64 -6.37
N TYR A 165 -0.69 2.68 -6.99
CA TYR A 165 -1.39 3.95 -7.13
C TYR A 165 -2.61 3.84 -8.03
N ALA A 166 -2.50 3.17 -9.18
CA ALA A 166 -3.61 3.02 -10.13
C ALA A 166 -4.80 2.29 -9.50
N ILE A 167 -4.58 1.21 -8.76
CA ILE A 167 -5.65 0.48 -8.06
C ILE A 167 -6.35 1.39 -7.05
N ASN A 168 -5.60 2.04 -6.15
CA ASN A 168 -6.19 2.86 -5.10
C ASN A 168 -6.93 4.09 -5.66
N THR A 169 -6.36 4.74 -6.67
CA THR A 169 -6.97 5.93 -7.28
C THR A 169 -8.18 5.60 -8.14
N PHE A 170 -8.16 4.46 -8.84
CA PHE A 170 -9.32 3.97 -9.56
C PHE A 170 -10.49 3.67 -8.59
N LEU A 171 -10.20 2.97 -7.48
CA LEU A 171 -11.23 2.66 -6.48
C LEU A 171 -11.77 3.94 -5.82
N ALA A 172 -10.93 4.92 -5.52
CA ALA A 172 -11.36 6.22 -5.02
C ALA A 172 -12.26 6.95 -6.04
N THR A 173 -11.91 6.92 -7.32
CA THR A 173 -12.74 7.51 -8.40
C THR A 173 -14.07 6.78 -8.53
N LYS A 174 -14.07 5.46 -8.40
CA LYS A 174 -15.29 4.65 -8.37
C LYS A 174 -16.22 5.06 -7.21
N VAL A 175 -15.67 5.30 -6.02
CA VAL A 175 -16.46 5.82 -4.89
C VAL A 175 -17.14 7.14 -5.25
N ILE A 176 -16.45 8.06 -5.89
CA ILE A 176 -17.05 9.34 -6.31
C ILE A 176 -18.16 9.13 -7.33
N PHE A 177 -17.96 8.27 -8.34
CA PHE A 177 -18.98 7.93 -9.30
C PHE A 177 -20.29 7.45 -8.64
N PHE A 178 -20.19 6.52 -7.66
CA PHE A 178 -21.37 6.01 -6.96
C PHE A 178 -21.99 7.04 -6.01
N ASN A 179 -21.22 7.98 -5.46
CA ASN A 179 -21.76 9.10 -4.71
C ASN A 179 -22.58 10.06 -5.61
N GLU A 180 -22.08 10.37 -6.81
CA GLU A 180 -22.85 11.19 -7.78
C GLU A 180 -24.08 10.44 -8.28
N LEU A 181 -23.97 9.14 -8.56
CA LEU A 181 -25.10 8.31 -8.97
C LEU A 181 -26.19 8.27 -7.89
N LYS A 182 -25.81 8.19 -6.62
CA LYS A 182 -26.74 8.24 -5.48
C LYS A 182 -27.60 9.49 -5.47
N ASN A 183 -27.03 10.64 -5.84
CA ASN A 183 -27.77 11.92 -5.91
C ASN A 183 -28.85 11.94 -7.02
N MET A 184 -28.74 11.05 -8.01
CA MET A 184 -29.74 10.92 -9.09
C MET A 184 -30.84 9.92 -8.76
N TYR A 185 -30.71 9.17 -7.65
CA TYR A 185 -31.58 8.03 -7.37
C TYR A 185 -32.19 8.13 -5.97
N SER A 186 -33.35 7.48 -5.75
CA SER A 186 -33.98 7.49 -4.43
C SER A 186 -33.15 6.70 -3.43
N GLU A 187 -33.20 7.15 -2.19
CA GLU A 187 -32.38 6.56 -1.12
C GLU A 187 -32.72 5.09 -0.88
N GLU A 188 -34.02 4.76 -0.93
CA GLU A 188 -34.57 3.44 -0.63
C GLU A 188 -34.26 2.38 -1.70
N ALA A 189 -34.04 2.77 -2.95
CA ALA A 189 -33.82 1.85 -4.06
C ALA A 189 -32.35 1.79 -4.54
N PHE A 190 -31.45 2.54 -3.89
CA PHE A 190 -30.03 2.60 -4.35
C PHE A 190 -29.29 1.29 -4.13
N ASP A 191 -29.58 0.55 -3.07
CA ASP A 191 -28.94 -0.74 -2.80
C ASP A 191 -29.34 -1.76 -3.89
N GLU A 192 -30.62 -1.80 -4.28
CA GLU A 192 -31.08 -2.63 -5.41
C GLU A 192 -30.36 -2.25 -6.72
N LEU A 193 -30.18 -0.96 -6.99
CA LEU A 193 -29.44 -0.50 -8.17
C LEU A 193 -28.00 -0.97 -8.15
N THR A 194 -27.32 -0.87 -7.01
CA THR A 194 -25.91 -1.32 -6.90
C THR A 194 -25.79 -2.83 -7.03
N ASP A 195 -26.76 -3.60 -6.53
CA ASP A 195 -26.82 -5.04 -6.72
C ASP A 195 -26.98 -5.41 -8.21
N LEU A 196 -27.86 -4.72 -8.94
CA LEU A 196 -28.02 -4.92 -10.39
C LEU A 196 -26.75 -4.58 -11.17
N ILE A 197 -26.07 -3.48 -10.83
CA ILE A 197 -24.81 -3.08 -11.47
C ILE A 197 -23.71 -4.11 -11.18
N SER A 198 -23.71 -4.72 -9.99
CA SER A 198 -22.72 -5.70 -9.58
C SER A 198 -22.82 -7.04 -10.32
N LEU A 199 -23.91 -7.30 -11.05
CA LEU A 199 -24.04 -8.46 -11.93
C LEU A 199 -23.04 -8.45 -13.07
N ASP A 200 -22.52 -7.29 -13.45
CA ASP A 200 -21.43 -7.19 -14.40
C ASP A 200 -20.08 -7.31 -13.68
N ASP A 201 -19.43 -8.48 -13.82
CA ASP A 201 -18.13 -8.76 -13.22
C ASP A 201 -17.03 -7.74 -13.58
N ARG A 202 -17.19 -7.04 -14.71
CA ARG A 202 -16.25 -5.98 -15.13
C ARG A 202 -16.30 -4.77 -14.19
N ILE A 203 -17.44 -4.53 -13.56
CA ILE A 203 -17.63 -3.48 -12.55
C ILE A 203 -17.17 -3.99 -11.18
N GLY A 204 -17.60 -5.19 -10.79
CA GLY A 204 -17.37 -5.80 -9.48
C GLY A 204 -18.15 -5.10 -8.37
N ASN A 205 -18.31 -5.77 -7.25
CA ASN A 205 -19.21 -5.35 -6.15
C ASN A 205 -18.57 -4.44 -5.07
N SER A 206 -17.30 -4.11 -5.18
CA SER A 206 -16.61 -3.31 -4.14
C SER A 206 -16.70 -1.80 -4.40
N HIS A 207 -16.65 -0.98 -3.33
CA HIS A 207 -16.54 0.48 -3.40
C HIS A 207 -17.76 1.17 -4.05
N MET A 208 -18.95 0.61 -3.87
CA MET A 208 -20.23 1.14 -4.40
C MET A 208 -21.16 1.62 -3.27
N MET A 209 -20.86 1.28 -2.02
CA MET A 209 -21.67 1.66 -0.85
C MET A 209 -21.66 3.17 -0.64
N VAL A 210 -22.84 3.76 -0.47
CA VAL A 210 -23.06 5.19 -0.16
C VAL A 210 -24.18 5.32 0.85
N PRO A 211 -23.93 5.86 2.08
CA PRO A 211 -22.64 6.28 2.61
C PRO A 211 -21.64 5.12 2.75
N GLY A 212 -20.35 5.46 2.78
CA GLY A 212 -19.27 4.47 2.90
C GLY A 212 -19.22 3.78 4.28
N PRO A 213 -18.25 2.88 4.51
CA PRO A 213 -18.11 2.15 5.79
C PRO A 213 -17.93 3.06 7.00
N ASP A 214 -17.38 4.27 6.81
CA ASP A 214 -17.22 5.29 7.83
C ASP A 214 -18.51 6.14 8.05
N GLN A 215 -19.64 5.72 7.47
CA GLN A 215 -20.95 6.39 7.50
C GLN A 215 -20.91 7.81 6.89
N LYS A 216 -19.98 8.07 5.97
CA LYS A 216 -19.82 9.36 5.29
C LYS A 216 -19.86 9.18 3.79
N TYR A 217 -20.26 10.26 3.11
CA TYR A 217 -20.21 10.37 1.66
C TYR A 217 -18.77 10.62 1.19
N GLY A 218 -18.45 10.25 -0.04
CA GLY A 218 -17.11 10.34 -0.61
C GLY A 218 -16.12 9.33 -0.03
N PHE A 219 -14.89 9.34 -0.52
CA PHE A 219 -13.84 8.48 -0.02
C PHE A 219 -13.08 9.11 1.17
N GLY A 220 -12.75 8.25 2.14
CA GLY A 220 -12.02 8.62 3.35
C GLY A 220 -10.94 7.58 3.69
N GLY A 221 -10.71 7.41 5.00
CA GLY A 221 -9.68 6.52 5.51
C GLY A 221 -8.27 7.08 5.36
N LYS A 222 -7.28 6.26 5.68
CA LYS A 222 -5.86 6.67 5.67
C LYS A 222 -5.22 6.58 4.28
N CYS A 223 -5.71 5.67 3.42
CA CYS A 223 -5.05 5.34 2.16
C CYS A 223 -5.53 6.21 0.99
N PHE A 224 -6.84 6.25 0.71
CA PHE A 224 -7.35 6.90 -0.50
C PHE A 224 -7.03 8.40 -0.57
N PRO A 225 -7.25 9.22 0.49
CA PRO A 225 -6.91 10.64 0.42
C PRO A 225 -5.42 10.91 0.22
N LYS A 226 -4.57 10.06 0.80
CA LYS A 226 -3.12 10.16 0.67
C LYS A 226 -2.67 9.74 -0.73
N ASP A 227 -3.06 8.54 -1.18
CA ASP A 227 -2.56 7.95 -2.43
C ASP A 227 -3.10 8.70 -3.66
N THR A 228 -4.36 9.17 -3.64
CA THR A 228 -4.91 10.01 -4.72
C THR A 228 -4.14 11.32 -4.85
N SER A 229 -3.86 11.98 -3.73
CA SER A 229 -3.09 13.22 -3.70
C SER A 229 -1.67 13.02 -4.20
N ALA A 230 -0.96 12.00 -3.69
CA ALA A 230 0.42 11.69 -4.07
C ALA A 230 0.53 11.36 -5.56
N PHE A 231 -0.37 10.54 -6.09
CA PHE A 231 -0.34 10.16 -7.51
C PHE A 231 -0.64 11.35 -8.43
N ALA A 232 -1.59 12.22 -8.05
CA ALA A 232 -1.86 13.45 -8.79
C ALA A 232 -0.66 14.41 -8.79
N VAL A 233 0.07 14.51 -7.67
CA VAL A 233 1.32 15.32 -7.59
C VAL A 233 2.40 14.74 -8.49
N SER A 234 2.69 13.43 -8.38
CA SER A 234 3.69 12.78 -9.24
C SER A 234 3.36 12.91 -10.72
N ALA A 235 2.07 12.74 -11.10
CA ALA A 235 1.63 12.89 -12.48
C ALA A 235 1.86 14.31 -13.03
N ARG A 236 1.60 15.34 -12.22
CA ARG A 236 1.91 16.74 -12.60
C ARG A 236 3.40 16.98 -12.76
N ARG A 237 4.22 16.46 -11.85
CA ARG A 237 5.69 16.63 -11.90
C ARG A 237 6.32 16.03 -13.16
N ILE A 238 5.76 14.96 -13.69
CA ILE A 238 6.22 14.36 -14.96
C ILE A 238 5.52 14.95 -16.20
N GLY A 239 4.72 16.03 -16.05
CA GLY A 239 4.05 16.69 -17.16
C GLY A 239 2.83 15.95 -17.73
N SER A 240 2.30 14.95 -17.02
CA SER A 240 1.14 14.13 -17.45
C SER A 240 0.00 14.14 -16.41
N PRO A 241 -0.66 15.28 -16.20
CA PRO A 241 -1.69 15.42 -15.16
C PRO A 241 -2.86 14.47 -15.40
N LEU A 242 -3.33 13.82 -14.34
CA LEU A 242 -4.47 12.90 -14.35
C LEU A 242 -5.76 13.70 -14.08
N LYS A 243 -6.29 14.38 -15.10
CA LYS A 243 -7.42 15.31 -14.99
C LYS A 243 -8.66 14.69 -14.34
N LEU A 244 -9.01 13.44 -14.67
CA LEU A 244 -10.14 12.73 -14.06
C LEU A 244 -9.92 12.53 -12.56
N LEU A 245 -8.72 12.11 -12.16
CA LEU A 245 -8.36 11.92 -10.75
C LEU A 245 -8.40 13.26 -9.98
N GLU A 246 -7.85 14.31 -10.57
CA GLU A 246 -7.89 15.66 -9.98
C GLU A 246 -9.33 16.12 -9.74
N LYS A 247 -10.22 15.93 -10.73
CA LYS A 247 -11.63 16.26 -10.56
C LYS A 247 -12.31 15.41 -9.48
N ALA A 248 -12.02 14.10 -9.41
CA ALA A 248 -12.54 13.23 -8.35
C ALA A 248 -12.06 13.67 -6.95
N ILE A 249 -10.82 14.13 -6.81
CA ILE A 249 -10.30 14.69 -5.56
C ILE A 249 -11.08 15.96 -5.17
N ASP A 250 -11.35 16.83 -6.11
CA ASP A 250 -12.07 18.09 -5.83
C ASP A 250 -13.52 17.83 -5.44
N ILE A 251 -14.24 16.97 -6.18
CA ILE A 251 -15.59 16.54 -5.82
C ILE A 251 -15.61 15.91 -4.42
N ASN A 252 -14.61 15.07 -4.10
CA ASN A 252 -14.52 14.47 -2.77
C ASN A 252 -14.38 15.53 -1.66
N LYS A 253 -13.61 16.60 -1.89
CA LYS A 253 -13.48 17.71 -0.94
C LYS A 253 -14.81 18.43 -0.74
N GLU A 254 -15.56 18.68 -1.82
CA GLU A 254 -16.88 19.30 -1.77
C GLU A 254 -17.82 18.44 -0.92
N ILE A 255 -17.98 17.16 -1.26
CA ILE A 255 -18.83 16.19 -0.54
C ILE A 255 -18.45 16.11 0.96
N ARG A 256 -17.18 16.00 1.27
CA ARG A 256 -16.70 15.88 2.67
C ARG A 256 -16.81 17.18 3.47
N ASN A 257 -16.84 18.35 2.84
CA ASN A 257 -16.99 19.64 3.51
C ASN A 257 -18.46 20.00 3.76
N GLU A 258 -19.38 19.59 2.90
CA GLU A 258 -20.83 19.83 3.07
C GLU A 258 -21.41 19.15 4.31
N ILE A 259 -20.83 18.00 4.73
CA ILE A 259 -21.24 17.27 5.93
C ILE A 259 -20.79 17.97 7.24
N LYS A 260 -19.97 19.02 7.14
CA LYS A 260 -19.53 19.81 8.33
C LYS A 260 -20.42 21.03 8.60
N LYS A 261 -21.44 21.26 7.80
CA LYS A 261 -22.47 22.29 8.03
C LYS A 261 -23.75 21.67 8.56
#